data_c341f5e8d19d1bf7357d7387b3c8a261
#
_entry.id   c341f5e8d19d1bf7357d7387b3c8a261
#
_cell.length_a   1.000
_cell.length_b   1.000
_cell.length_c   1.000
_cell.angle_alpha   90.00
_cell.angle_beta   90.00
_cell.angle_gamma   90.00
#
_symmetry.space_group_name_H-M   'P 1'
#
loop_
_entity.id
_entity.type
_entity.pdbx_description
1 polymer ?
#
loop_
_entity_poly.entity_id
_entity_poly.type
_entity_poly.pdbx_seq_one_letter_code
_entity_poly.pdbx_strand_id
1 'polypeptide(L)'
;MKNLKFKRLVLVSDTTKSANQFKFQERFNLITGKNNSIGKSSLVKNIFWALGCEPEFDETWNSLDCKVLLEFTVDTKNYTVLRVHNSITFSDDGEKFYKFGKITGDFSKVFSEIVNFKARLPSRGDDPVLETPPPAYYFLPFYIDQLRSWTSPWNSFKNLAQYARWKQPIVKYHTGYLSPEHFKIEENIFEYEAEKKEANEEVKKINTAIEIVEKYIPKSNLAITTEDFEVITNEVKEELGNLAEQQEILLSNLSDVQSLKYHLENQLEIAIRAVKEIEEDYQFSVEYIENDDLECPLCGTVHDNSLASRASILSDKQQAEDQVLFIQQEINTLDTTIDELQPQLEKARHRIAEINNKYDKSNNNNKKYNLTEIVDSFASQSVQRNVEETKIEKQALHKNRSDKQKELKKEQRELLTKDRKQGLGDFFTGLITEFVGKLNAKGVNLSKVKHPMDYNKLFGSGGAAEGTRAALAYQMTVFRQIYYSNNEIPAPLVIDTPNQQEQAIQNYERIIELILEDTPNQSQVILCGMDNQYLGPYKDKANIICLDEHKLLKKNGYDKLSNELSLITESAKEGYNNAINLDS
;
A
#
# COMPACT_ATOMS: atom_id res chain seq x y z
N MET A 1 -10.56 21.49 18.29
CA MET A 1 -10.17 20.39 17.41
C MET A 1 -9.94 20.96 16.02
N LYS A 2 -8.83 20.63 15.38
CA LYS A 2 -8.55 21.06 14.00
C LYS A 2 -9.56 20.39 13.06
N ASN A 3 -9.90 21.07 11.96
CA ASN A 3 -10.81 20.54 10.94
C ASN A 3 -10.33 20.93 9.56
N LEU A 4 -10.51 20.04 8.59
CA LEU A 4 -10.41 20.36 7.18
C LEU A 4 -11.70 21.04 6.73
N LYS A 5 -11.61 22.11 5.93
CA LYS A 5 -12.76 22.81 5.37
C LYS A 5 -12.50 23.19 3.92
N PHE A 6 -13.42 22.87 3.03
CA PHE A 6 -13.37 23.31 1.65
C PHE A 6 -13.75 24.79 1.55
N LYS A 7 -13.04 25.55 0.72
CA LYS A 7 -13.23 26.98 0.54
C LYS A 7 -13.73 27.34 -0.85
N ARG A 8 -13.02 26.87 -1.88
CA ARG A 8 -13.33 27.21 -3.27
C ARG A 8 -13.02 26.02 -4.18
N LEU A 9 -13.93 25.74 -5.09
CA LEU A 9 -13.76 24.76 -6.17
C LEU A 9 -13.81 25.49 -7.51
N VAL A 10 -12.85 25.27 -8.39
CA VAL A 10 -12.82 25.78 -9.75
C VAL A 10 -12.79 24.62 -10.71
N LEU A 11 -13.66 24.66 -11.70
CA LEU A 11 -13.79 23.66 -12.78
C LEU A 11 -13.53 24.35 -14.11
N VAL A 12 -12.63 23.80 -14.92
CA VAL A 12 -12.29 24.33 -16.25
C VAL A 12 -12.25 23.19 -17.25
N SER A 13 -13.01 23.31 -18.33
CA SER A 13 -12.94 22.41 -19.50
C SER A 13 -12.41 23.17 -20.71
N ASP A 14 -11.23 22.78 -21.18
CA ASP A 14 -10.66 23.35 -22.40
C ASP A 14 -11.36 22.85 -23.66
N THR A 15 -11.94 21.65 -23.59
CA THR A 15 -12.69 21.02 -24.68
C THR A 15 -13.93 21.85 -25.05
N THR A 16 -14.68 22.32 -24.05
CA THR A 16 -15.92 23.10 -24.28
C THR A 16 -15.74 24.61 -24.09
N LYS A 17 -14.52 25.07 -23.77
CA LYS A 17 -14.22 26.48 -23.45
C LYS A 17 -15.19 27.02 -22.41
N SER A 18 -15.34 26.30 -21.30
CA SER A 18 -16.29 26.63 -20.25
C SER A 18 -15.67 26.39 -18.87
N ALA A 19 -16.05 27.21 -17.90
CA ALA A 19 -15.54 27.13 -16.56
C ALA A 19 -16.57 27.63 -15.55
N ASN A 20 -16.39 27.25 -14.29
CA ASN A 20 -17.16 27.82 -13.18
C ASN A 20 -16.37 27.71 -11.86
N GLN A 21 -16.78 28.50 -10.87
CA GLN A 21 -16.24 28.42 -9.53
C GLN A 21 -17.34 28.44 -8.48
N PHE A 22 -17.09 27.74 -7.38
CA PHE A 22 -18.03 27.62 -6.26
C PHE A 22 -17.30 27.91 -4.96
N LYS A 23 -17.94 28.68 -4.07
CA LYS A 23 -17.39 29.01 -2.74
C LYS A 23 -18.21 28.35 -1.67
N PHE A 24 -17.54 27.81 -0.68
CA PHE A 24 -18.14 27.15 0.48
C PHE A 24 -17.94 27.98 1.73
N GLN A 25 -18.95 27.98 2.59
CA GLN A 25 -18.89 28.58 3.92
C GLN A 25 -18.47 27.56 4.98
N GLU A 26 -18.13 28.09 6.15
CA GLU A 26 -17.50 27.34 7.26
C GLU A 26 -18.37 26.20 7.83
N ARG A 27 -19.70 26.30 7.77
CA ARG A 27 -20.60 25.38 8.46
C ARG A 27 -21.51 24.62 7.49
N PHE A 28 -22.60 25.18 7.09
CA PHE A 28 -23.59 24.52 6.26
C PHE A 28 -23.57 25.06 4.83
N ASN A 29 -23.57 24.16 3.86
CA ASN A 29 -23.64 24.48 2.44
C ASN A 29 -24.69 23.58 1.78
N LEU A 30 -25.54 24.16 0.95
CA LEU A 30 -26.56 23.46 0.18
C LEU A 30 -26.29 23.63 -1.31
N ILE A 31 -26.03 22.53 -1.99
CA ILE A 31 -25.97 22.49 -3.45
C ILE A 31 -27.33 22.00 -3.95
N THR A 32 -28.06 22.88 -4.62
CA THR A 32 -29.43 22.60 -5.00
C THR A 32 -29.78 23.12 -6.40
N GLY A 33 -30.95 22.75 -6.86
CA GLY A 33 -31.54 23.23 -8.12
C GLY A 33 -32.85 22.53 -8.39
N LYS A 34 -33.65 23.10 -9.29
CA LYS A 34 -35.03 22.68 -9.54
C LYS A 34 -35.14 21.32 -10.24
N ASN A 35 -34.15 20.96 -11.06
CA ASN A 35 -34.18 19.77 -11.89
C ASN A 35 -33.15 18.74 -11.47
N ASN A 36 -33.39 17.47 -11.87
CA ASN A 36 -32.38 16.42 -11.86
C ASN A 36 -31.35 16.64 -12.97
N SER A 37 -30.20 15.97 -12.88
CA SER A 37 -29.17 15.97 -13.94
C SER A 37 -28.55 17.33 -14.28
N ILE A 38 -28.57 18.29 -13.37
CA ILE A 38 -27.97 19.64 -13.54
C ILE A 38 -26.53 19.72 -13.01
N GLY A 39 -25.93 18.60 -12.60
CA GLY A 39 -24.54 18.52 -12.20
C GLY A 39 -24.27 18.63 -10.69
N LYS A 40 -25.27 18.50 -9.81
CA LYS A 40 -25.09 18.55 -8.34
C LYS A 40 -24.07 17.51 -7.86
N SER A 41 -24.29 16.25 -8.22
CA SER A 41 -23.38 15.15 -7.88
C SER A 41 -22.01 15.31 -8.55
N SER A 42 -21.96 15.76 -9.80
CA SER A 42 -20.68 16.04 -10.49
C SER A 42 -19.87 17.10 -9.78
N LEU A 43 -20.53 18.14 -9.21
CA LEU A 43 -19.84 19.17 -8.46
C LEU A 43 -19.13 18.59 -7.21
N VAL A 44 -19.82 17.83 -6.38
CA VAL A 44 -19.21 17.23 -5.17
C VAL A 44 -18.20 16.17 -5.50
N LYS A 45 -18.40 15.36 -6.53
CA LYS A 45 -17.43 14.37 -7.01
C LYS A 45 -16.10 15.02 -7.38
N ASN A 46 -16.13 16.22 -8.00
CA ASN A 46 -14.92 16.95 -8.35
C ASN A 46 -14.13 17.46 -7.14
N ILE A 47 -14.78 17.74 -6.01
CA ILE A 47 -14.07 18.05 -4.76
C ILE A 47 -13.12 16.92 -4.38
N PHE A 48 -13.63 15.69 -4.36
CA PHE A 48 -12.85 14.52 -4.00
C PHE A 48 -11.86 14.12 -5.10
N TRP A 49 -12.26 14.27 -6.36
CA TRP A 49 -11.37 14.01 -7.49
C TRP A 49 -10.13 14.91 -7.45
N ALA A 50 -10.29 16.19 -7.17
CA ALA A 50 -9.17 17.12 -7.02
C ALA A 50 -8.14 16.63 -5.97
N LEU A 51 -8.62 15.97 -4.91
CA LEU A 51 -7.80 15.45 -3.80
C LEU A 51 -7.24 14.04 -4.05
N GLY A 52 -7.39 13.50 -5.27
CA GLY A 52 -6.83 12.19 -5.61
C GLY A 52 -7.74 11.01 -5.31
N CYS A 53 -9.03 11.23 -5.03
CA CYS A 53 -10.02 10.16 -4.99
C CYS A 53 -10.53 9.84 -6.40
N GLU A 54 -11.09 8.64 -6.57
CA GLU A 54 -11.68 8.19 -7.85
C GLU A 54 -13.19 7.96 -7.69
N PRO A 55 -14.01 9.05 -7.68
CA PRO A 55 -15.47 8.90 -7.70
C PRO A 55 -15.92 8.42 -9.09
N GLU A 56 -17.12 7.84 -9.15
CA GLU A 56 -17.71 7.41 -10.40
C GLU A 56 -18.39 8.56 -11.14
N PHE A 57 -17.82 8.99 -12.25
CA PHE A 57 -18.41 9.98 -13.15
C PHE A 57 -19.17 9.29 -14.29
N ASP A 58 -20.17 9.99 -14.83
CA ASP A 58 -20.84 9.59 -16.08
C ASP A 58 -19.95 9.94 -17.30
N GLU A 59 -20.23 9.26 -18.42
CA GLU A 59 -19.48 9.46 -19.69
C GLU A 59 -19.52 10.91 -20.19
N THR A 60 -20.66 11.59 -19.98
CA THR A 60 -20.81 12.99 -20.41
C THR A 60 -19.83 13.89 -19.65
N TRP A 61 -19.65 13.65 -18.34
CA TRP A 61 -18.69 14.42 -17.55
C TRP A 61 -17.25 14.09 -17.93
N ASN A 62 -16.94 12.81 -18.11
CA ASN A 62 -15.60 12.38 -18.50
C ASN A 62 -15.15 13.00 -19.85
N SER A 63 -16.08 13.14 -20.80
CA SER A 63 -15.78 13.76 -22.10
C SER A 63 -15.43 15.26 -22.06
N LEU A 64 -15.73 15.94 -20.95
CA LEU A 64 -15.40 17.37 -20.76
C LEU A 64 -13.92 17.59 -20.42
N ASP A 65 -13.22 16.58 -20.01
CA ASP A 65 -11.80 16.62 -19.66
C ASP A 65 -11.44 17.81 -18.74
N CYS A 66 -12.06 17.83 -17.56
CA CYS A 66 -11.97 18.97 -16.67
C CYS A 66 -10.66 19.02 -15.90
N LYS A 67 -10.07 20.20 -15.80
CA LYS A 67 -9.08 20.58 -14.81
C LYS A 67 -9.81 21.07 -13.56
N VAL A 68 -9.38 20.65 -12.39
CA VAL A 68 -10.07 20.98 -11.12
C VAL A 68 -9.10 21.53 -10.10
N LEU A 69 -9.37 22.75 -9.66
CA LEU A 69 -8.65 23.38 -8.55
C LEU A 69 -9.54 23.41 -7.32
N LEU A 70 -8.99 22.97 -6.20
CA LEU A 70 -9.63 23.03 -4.89
C LEU A 70 -8.76 23.79 -3.91
N GLU A 71 -9.33 24.81 -3.28
CA GLU A 71 -8.76 25.49 -2.13
C GLU A 71 -9.45 24.98 -0.86
N PHE A 72 -8.67 24.65 0.15
CA PHE A 72 -9.18 24.20 1.44
C PHE A 72 -8.28 24.69 2.58
N THR A 73 -8.79 24.62 3.78
CA THR A 73 -8.03 24.94 4.99
C THR A 73 -7.97 23.73 5.91
N VAL A 74 -6.87 23.61 6.62
CA VAL A 74 -6.76 22.75 7.79
C VAL A 74 -6.39 23.65 8.95
N ASP A 75 -7.33 23.80 9.87
CA ASP A 75 -7.26 24.82 10.92
C ASP A 75 -7.15 26.22 10.30
N THR A 76 -6.05 26.92 10.50
CA THR A 76 -5.79 28.28 9.95
C THR A 76 -4.94 28.26 8.68
N LYS A 77 -4.35 27.13 8.30
CA LYS A 77 -3.45 27.02 7.15
C LYS A 77 -4.24 26.76 5.86
N ASN A 78 -3.93 27.54 4.82
CA ASN A 78 -4.54 27.38 3.49
C ASN A 78 -3.73 26.40 2.64
N TYR A 79 -4.45 25.65 1.82
CA TYR A 79 -3.89 24.69 0.88
C TYR A 79 -4.59 24.82 -0.47
N THR A 80 -3.85 24.62 -1.55
CA THR A 80 -4.36 24.62 -2.90
C THR A 80 -3.93 23.34 -3.62
N VAL A 81 -4.89 22.67 -4.25
CA VAL A 81 -4.65 21.49 -5.07
C VAL A 81 -5.26 21.71 -6.45
N LEU A 82 -4.48 21.53 -7.49
CA LEU A 82 -4.93 21.49 -8.89
C LEU A 82 -4.68 20.10 -9.46
N ARG A 83 -5.73 19.42 -9.86
CA ARG A 83 -5.64 18.13 -10.57
C ARG A 83 -5.90 18.30 -12.05
N VAL A 84 -4.98 17.75 -12.86
CA VAL A 84 -5.10 17.62 -14.31
C VAL A 84 -4.78 16.18 -14.67
N HIS A 85 -5.76 15.42 -15.10
CA HIS A 85 -5.64 13.95 -15.29
C HIS A 85 -5.10 13.23 -14.05
N ASN A 86 -3.97 12.57 -14.18
CA ASN A 86 -3.30 11.86 -13.08
C ASN A 86 -2.26 12.71 -12.34
N SER A 87 -2.03 13.95 -12.80
CA SER A 87 -1.06 14.86 -12.19
C SER A 87 -1.75 15.78 -11.18
N ILE A 88 -1.11 15.95 -10.03
CA ILE A 88 -1.55 16.86 -8.97
C ILE A 88 -0.49 17.95 -8.78
N THR A 89 -0.92 19.20 -8.80
CA THR A 89 -0.12 20.35 -8.40
C THR A 89 -0.64 20.83 -7.04
N PHE A 90 0.24 20.97 -6.07
CA PHE A 90 -0.08 21.24 -4.67
C PHE A 90 0.69 22.46 -4.16
N SER A 91 0.05 23.25 -3.28
CA SER A 91 0.69 24.32 -2.53
C SER A 91 0.14 24.36 -1.10
N ASP A 92 1.01 24.65 -0.15
CA ASP A 92 0.70 24.81 1.28
C ASP A 92 0.85 26.26 1.80
N ASP A 93 1.26 27.18 0.93
CA ASP A 93 1.40 28.62 1.21
C ASP A 93 0.69 29.53 0.17
N GLY A 94 0.24 28.94 -0.96
CA GLY A 94 -0.36 29.67 -2.07
C GLY A 94 0.64 30.37 -3.01
N GLU A 95 1.94 30.29 -2.71
CA GLU A 95 3.00 30.95 -3.49
C GLU A 95 3.87 29.93 -4.24
N LYS A 96 4.21 28.81 -3.58
CA LYS A 96 5.05 27.75 -4.15
C LYS A 96 4.20 26.56 -4.52
N PHE A 97 4.30 26.14 -5.78
CA PHE A 97 3.55 25.00 -6.30
C PHE A 97 4.49 23.86 -6.63
N TYR A 98 4.10 22.63 -6.27
CA TYR A 98 4.84 21.39 -6.45
C TYR A 98 4.00 20.40 -7.25
N LYS A 99 4.61 19.75 -8.24
CA LYS A 99 3.93 18.80 -9.12
C LYS A 99 4.23 17.37 -8.72
N PHE A 100 3.18 16.56 -8.59
CA PHE A 100 3.23 15.13 -8.37
C PHE A 100 2.67 14.43 -9.61
N GLY A 101 3.46 13.53 -10.22
CA GLY A 101 3.05 12.77 -11.40
C GLY A 101 2.07 11.63 -11.08
N LYS A 102 1.97 11.22 -9.80
CA LYS A 102 1.11 10.13 -9.32
C LYS A 102 0.39 10.55 -8.05
N ILE A 103 -0.83 10.04 -7.87
CA ILE A 103 -1.64 10.23 -6.65
C ILE A 103 -1.07 9.39 -5.50
N THR A 104 -0.68 8.15 -5.82
CA THR A 104 -0.02 7.23 -4.88
C THR A 104 1.42 7.64 -4.61
N GLY A 105 1.96 7.26 -3.47
CA GLY A 105 3.32 7.61 -3.08
C GLY A 105 3.42 8.99 -2.43
N ASP A 106 4.20 9.90 -2.99
CA ASP A 106 4.59 11.15 -2.31
C ASP A 106 3.43 12.10 -2.05
N PHE A 107 2.48 12.26 -2.98
CA PHE A 107 1.29 13.07 -2.71
C PHE A 107 0.46 12.48 -1.57
N SER A 108 0.27 11.17 -1.55
CA SER A 108 -0.46 10.49 -0.46
C SER A 108 0.21 10.70 0.89
N LYS A 109 1.55 10.67 0.95
CA LYS A 109 2.32 10.96 2.18
C LYS A 109 2.10 12.40 2.65
N VAL A 110 2.28 13.37 1.75
CA VAL A 110 2.07 14.81 2.07
C VAL A 110 0.65 15.04 2.57
N PHE A 111 -0.35 14.54 1.87
CA PHE A 111 -1.74 14.69 2.27
C PHE A 111 -2.02 14.04 3.63
N SER A 112 -1.50 12.83 3.87
CA SER A 112 -1.70 12.12 5.13
C SER A 112 -1.12 12.87 6.34
N GLU A 113 0.03 13.55 6.15
CA GLU A 113 0.61 14.40 7.20
C GLU A 113 -0.27 15.62 7.50
N ILE A 114 -0.78 16.29 6.45
CA ILE A 114 -1.65 17.47 6.58
C ILE A 114 -2.90 17.17 7.41
N VAL A 115 -3.53 16.00 7.16
CA VAL A 115 -4.76 15.60 7.83
C VAL A 115 -4.54 14.68 9.03
N ASN A 116 -3.28 14.42 9.37
CA ASN A 116 -2.87 13.47 10.43
C ASN A 116 -3.48 12.07 10.25
N PHE A 117 -3.57 11.59 9.02
CA PHE A 117 -4.08 10.26 8.69
C PHE A 117 -2.94 9.25 8.63
N LYS A 118 -2.65 8.58 9.74
CA LYS A 118 -1.47 7.72 9.92
C LYS A 118 -1.71 6.24 9.60
N ALA A 119 -2.85 5.90 9.00
CA ALA A 119 -3.09 4.53 8.56
C ALA A 119 -2.05 4.08 7.54
N ARG A 120 -1.67 2.80 7.62
CA ARG A 120 -0.77 2.13 6.67
C ARG A 120 -1.43 0.85 6.20
N LEU A 121 -1.23 0.52 4.94
CA LEU A 121 -1.80 -0.68 4.34
C LEU A 121 -0.71 -1.46 3.61
N PRO A 122 -0.69 -2.80 3.75
CA PRO A 122 0.28 -3.62 3.02
C PRO A 122 -0.05 -3.64 1.52
N SER A 123 0.96 -3.41 0.69
CA SER A 123 0.86 -3.59 -0.76
C SER A 123 0.52 -5.05 -1.10
N ARG A 124 0.07 -5.30 -2.33
CA ARG A 124 -0.12 -6.66 -2.82
C ARG A 124 1.21 -7.24 -3.29
N GLY A 125 1.34 -8.55 -3.25
CA GLY A 125 2.52 -9.29 -3.67
C GLY A 125 3.07 -10.18 -2.57
N ASP A 126 4.11 -10.92 -2.89
CA ASP A 126 4.74 -11.89 -1.98
C ASP A 126 5.61 -11.20 -0.91
N ASP A 127 6.09 -10.00 -1.20
CA ASP A 127 6.84 -9.15 -0.30
C ASP A 127 6.11 -7.82 -0.05
N PRO A 128 5.01 -7.84 0.73
CA PRO A 128 4.21 -6.65 0.97
C PRO A 128 5.00 -5.60 1.76
N VAL A 129 4.94 -4.36 1.27
CA VAL A 129 5.49 -3.18 1.94
C VAL A 129 4.34 -2.36 2.50
N LEU A 130 4.50 -1.79 3.69
CA LEU A 130 3.51 -0.87 4.26
C LEU A 130 3.57 0.47 3.54
N GLU A 131 2.45 0.86 2.96
CA GLU A 131 2.30 2.10 2.19
C GLU A 131 1.30 3.05 2.84
N THR A 132 1.51 4.34 2.60
CA THR A 132 0.50 5.35 2.89
C THR A 132 -0.62 5.24 1.86
N PRO A 133 -1.85 4.90 2.27
CA PRO A 133 -2.94 4.77 1.30
C PRO A 133 -3.34 6.13 0.72
N PRO A 134 -3.84 6.15 -0.53
CA PRO A 134 -4.32 7.37 -1.17
C PRO A 134 -5.43 8.08 -0.38
N PRO A 135 -5.67 9.39 -0.62
CA PRO A 135 -6.67 10.18 0.09
C PRO A 135 -8.09 9.58 0.07
N ALA A 136 -8.41 8.73 -0.91
CA ALA A 136 -9.69 8.05 -0.98
C ALA A 136 -10.04 7.29 0.32
N TYR A 137 -9.05 6.62 0.95
CA TYR A 137 -9.28 5.87 2.19
C TYR A 137 -9.56 6.77 3.39
N TYR A 138 -8.99 7.98 3.40
CA TYR A 138 -9.30 8.99 4.40
C TYR A 138 -10.71 9.55 4.24
N PHE A 139 -11.17 9.78 3.00
CA PHE A 139 -12.47 10.41 2.74
C PHE A 139 -13.66 9.45 2.80
N LEU A 140 -13.46 8.15 2.94
CA LEU A 140 -14.55 7.15 2.98
C LEU A 140 -15.66 7.45 3.97
N PRO A 141 -15.40 7.86 5.22
CA PRO A 141 -16.46 8.15 6.19
C PRO A 141 -17.07 9.55 6.03
N PHE A 142 -16.47 10.40 5.19
CA PHE A 142 -16.87 11.79 5.03
C PHE A 142 -17.68 12.06 3.76
N TYR A 143 -17.80 11.06 2.88
CA TYR A 143 -18.56 11.18 1.65
C TYR A 143 -19.61 10.07 1.52
N ILE A 144 -20.88 10.47 1.57
CA ILE A 144 -22.02 9.61 1.29
C ILE A 144 -22.45 9.88 -0.15
N ASP A 145 -21.95 9.06 -1.08
CA ASP A 145 -22.25 9.19 -2.50
C ASP A 145 -23.66 8.69 -2.85
N GLN A 146 -24.22 9.19 -3.96
CA GLN A 146 -25.57 8.87 -4.39
C GLN A 146 -25.77 7.39 -4.72
N LEU A 147 -24.76 6.69 -5.25
CA LEU A 147 -24.93 5.38 -5.89
C LEU A 147 -24.67 4.22 -4.93
N ARG A 148 -23.62 4.27 -4.14
CA ARG A 148 -23.09 3.09 -3.42
C ARG A 148 -23.20 3.17 -1.90
N SER A 149 -22.93 4.35 -1.32
CA SER A 149 -22.79 4.49 0.13
C SER A 149 -24.07 4.23 0.90
N TRP A 150 -25.23 4.40 0.29
CA TRP A 150 -26.52 4.16 0.89
C TRP A 150 -26.85 2.67 1.09
N THR A 151 -26.20 1.80 0.33
CA THR A 151 -26.38 0.34 0.43
C THR A 151 -25.12 -0.36 0.94
N SER A 152 -23.96 0.22 0.71
CA SER A 152 -22.66 -0.31 1.11
C SER A 152 -21.77 0.80 1.66
N PRO A 153 -21.86 1.11 2.96
CA PRO A 153 -20.93 2.05 3.59
C PRO A 153 -19.47 1.70 3.30
N TRP A 154 -18.61 2.72 3.27
CA TRP A 154 -17.20 2.57 2.94
C TRP A 154 -16.92 2.17 1.47
N ASN A 155 -17.77 2.58 0.55
CA ASN A 155 -17.64 2.23 -0.87
C ASN A 155 -17.89 3.42 -1.81
N SER A 156 -17.50 4.64 -1.41
CA SER A 156 -17.79 5.86 -2.16
C SER A 156 -16.87 6.10 -3.37
N PHE A 157 -15.77 5.34 -3.49
CA PHE A 157 -14.75 5.54 -4.53
C PHE A 157 -14.40 4.24 -5.25
N LYS A 158 -13.89 4.37 -6.48
CA LYS A 158 -13.30 3.26 -7.25
C LYS A 158 -11.88 2.93 -6.74
N ASN A 159 -11.31 1.85 -7.24
CA ASN A 159 -9.90 1.44 -7.05
C ASN A 159 -9.47 1.17 -5.60
N LEU A 160 -10.42 0.94 -4.69
CA LEU A 160 -10.10 0.60 -3.30
C LEU A 160 -9.52 -0.81 -3.13
N ALA A 161 -9.65 -1.67 -4.15
CA ALA A 161 -9.14 -3.04 -4.13
C ALA A 161 -7.62 -3.16 -4.30
N GLN A 162 -6.90 -2.04 -4.52
CA GLN A 162 -5.43 -2.04 -4.62
C GLN A 162 -4.73 -2.59 -3.36
N TYR A 163 -5.35 -2.51 -2.19
CA TYR A 163 -4.85 -3.14 -0.97
C TYR A 163 -5.76 -4.31 -0.55
N ALA A 164 -5.16 -5.44 -0.22
CA ALA A 164 -5.91 -6.57 0.29
C ALA A 164 -6.46 -6.28 1.70
N ARG A 165 -7.73 -6.67 1.97
CA ARG A 165 -8.36 -6.57 3.31
C ARG A 165 -8.32 -5.17 3.96
N TRP A 166 -8.25 -4.11 3.18
CA TRP A 166 -8.13 -2.73 3.63
C TRP A 166 -9.27 -2.25 4.56
N LYS A 167 -10.48 -2.77 4.40
CA LYS A 167 -11.68 -2.29 5.12
C LYS A 167 -11.50 -2.36 6.65
N GLN A 168 -10.99 -3.46 7.14
CA GLN A 168 -10.88 -3.67 8.58
C GLN A 168 -9.92 -2.67 9.26
N PRO A 169 -8.68 -2.48 8.83
CA PRO A 169 -7.80 -1.49 9.44
C PRO A 169 -8.30 -0.06 9.26
N ILE A 170 -8.85 0.31 8.11
CA ILE A 170 -9.36 1.66 7.85
C ILE A 170 -10.57 1.98 8.74
N VAL A 171 -11.59 1.12 8.78
CA VAL A 171 -12.75 1.33 9.66
C VAL A 171 -12.33 1.44 11.12
N LYS A 172 -11.44 0.56 11.58
CA LYS A 172 -10.94 0.58 12.97
C LYS A 172 -10.12 1.83 13.29
N TYR A 173 -9.35 2.34 12.33
CA TYR A 173 -8.58 3.56 12.49
C TYR A 173 -9.49 4.78 12.67
N HIS A 174 -10.39 5.02 11.72
CA HIS A 174 -11.36 6.12 11.78
C HIS A 174 -12.21 6.09 13.07
N THR A 175 -12.54 4.92 13.54
CA THR A 175 -13.42 4.75 14.71
C THR A 175 -12.67 4.60 16.04
N GLY A 176 -11.35 4.77 16.05
CA GLY A 176 -10.52 4.83 17.24
C GLY A 176 -10.10 3.48 17.84
N TYR A 177 -10.40 2.35 17.16
CA TYR A 177 -9.97 1.02 17.59
C TYR A 177 -8.52 0.70 17.22
N LEU A 178 -7.95 1.43 16.24
CA LEU A 178 -6.52 1.46 15.94
C LEU A 178 -6.05 2.91 16.02
N SER A 179 -4.98 3.15 16.75
CA SER A 179 -4.40 4.49 16.92
C SER A 179 -3.26 4.73 15.91
N PRO A 180 -2.78 5.97 15.76
CA PRO A 180 -1.56 6.26 15.00
C PRO A 180 -0.35 5.44 15.46
N GLU A 181 -0.19 5.26 16.78
CA GLU A 181 0.90 4.47 17.38
C GLU A 181 0.85 3.01 16.95
N HIS A 182 -0.36 2.47 16.74
CA HIS A 182 -0.52 1.10 16.23
C HIS A 182 0.19 0.92 14.90
N PHE A 183 0.04 1.86 13.96
CA PHE A 183 0.67 1.78 12.65
C PHE A 183 2.17 2.05 12.68
N LYS A 184 2.64 2.90 13.61
CA LYS A 184 4.08 3.10 13.84
C LYS A 184 4.75 1.81 14.33
N ILE A 185 4.09 1.08 15.24
CA ILE A 185 4.58 -0.23 15.69
C ILE A 185 4.49 -1.26 14.56
N GLU A 186 3.44 -1.22 13.74
CA GLU A 186 3.26 -2.09 12.58
C GLU A 186 4.40 -1.93 11.56
N GLU A 187 4.85 -0.69 11.29
CA GLU A 187 6.00 -0.40 10.43
C GLU A 187 7.26 -1.12 10.95
N ASN A 188 7.59 -0.99 12.23
CA ASN A 188 8.73 -1.68 12.84
C ASN A 188 8.58 -3.22 12.78
N ILE A 189 7.37 -3.74 12.95
CA ILE A 189 7.10 -5.19 12.84
C ILE A 189 7.39 -5.67 11.42
N PHE A 190 6.99 -4.91 10.39
CA PHE A 190 7.25 -5.23 8.99
C PHE A 190 8.74 -5.17 8.66
N GLU A 191 9.47 -4.17 9.16
CA GLU A 191 10.93 -4.07 8.99
C GLU A 191 11.64 -5.30 9.58
N TYR A 192 11.29 -5.70 10.82
CA TYR A 192 11.88 -6.88 11.43
C TYR A 192 11.47 -8.18 10.73
N GLU A 193 10.30 -8.23 10.08
CA GLU A 193 9.88 -9.38 9.29
C GLU A 193 10.70 -9.52 8.00
N ALA A 194 10.99 -8.40 7.33
CA ALA A 194 11.86 -8.36 6.16
C ALA A 194 13.30 -8.80 6.53
N GLU A 195 13.89 -8.24 7.60
CA GLU A 195 15.22 -8.63 8.07
C GLU A 195 15.30 -10.11 8.47
N LYS A 196 14.25 -10.65 9.09
CA LYS A 196 14.16 -12.09 9.40
C LYS A 196 14.14 -12.95 8.15
N LYS A 197 13.38 -12.54 7.14
CA LYS A 197 13.28 -13.26 5.86
C LYS A 197 14.65 -13.29 5.20
N GLU A 198 15.32 -12.14 5.10
CA GLU A 198 16.66 -12.03 4.56
C GLU A 198 17.67 -12.92 5.29
N ALA A 199 17.72 -12.81 6.64
CA ALA A 199 18.62 -13.64 7.44
C ALA A 199 18.35 -15.16 7.25
N ASN A 200 17.09 -15.56 7.11
CA ASN A 200 16.74 -16.96 6.87
C ASN A 200 17.13 -17.45 5.46
N GLU A 201 17.02 -16.59 4.45
CA GLU A 201 17.48 -16.88 3.09
C GLU A 201 19.00 -17.03 3.05
N GLU A 202 19.73 -16.17 3.75
CA GLU A 202 21.19 -16.31 3.87
C GLU A 202 21.58 -17.63 4.57
N VAL A 203 20.90 -18.01 5.65
CA VAL A 203 21.13 -19.33 6.29
C VAL A 203 20.88 -20.48 5.31
N LYS A 204 19.88 -20.40 4.44
CA LYS A 204 19.64 -21.42 3.41
C LYS A 204 20.79 -21.46 2.40
N LYS A 205 21.26 -20.31 1.91
CA LYS A 205 22.43 -20.24 1.00
C LYS A 205 23.67 -20.87 1.62
N ILE A 206 23.93 -20.53 2.89
CA ILE A 206 25.05 -21.10 3.67
C ILE A 206 24.95 -22.62 3.78
N ASN A 207 23.78 -23.18 4.10
CA ASN A 207 23.60 -24.62 4.18
C ASN A 207 23.87 -25.31 2.83
N THR A 208 23.39 -24.69 1.72
CA THR A 208 23.69 -25.20 0.36
C THR A 208 25.18 -25.15 0.07
N ALA A 209 25.88 -24.08 0.48
CA ALA A 209 27.32 -23.98 0.32
C ALA A 209 28.08 -25.07 1.09
N ILE A 210 27.67 -25.39 2.32
CA ILE A 210 28.24 -26.49 3.11
C ILE A 210 28.06 -27.82 2.38
N GLU A 211 26.86 -28.14 1.89
CA GLU A 211 26.57 -29.37 1.16
C GLU A 211 27.44 -29.51 -0.11
N ILE A 212 27.68 -28.40 -0.81
CA ILE A 212 28.55 -28.36 -1.99
C ILE A 212 29.99 -28.65 -1.61
N VAL A 213 30.51 -27.98 -0.58
CA VAL A 213 31.89 -28.21 -0.10
C VAL A 213 32.07 -29.68 0.33
N GLU A 214 31.10 -30.24 1.07
CA GLU A 214 31.13 -31.65 1.47
C GLU A 214 31.11 -32.63 0.26
N LYS A 215 30.53 -32.24 -0.86
CA LYS A 215 30.51 -33.04 -2.11
C LYS A 215 31.88 -33.10 -2.79
N TYR A 216 32.64 -32.00 -2.72
CA TYR A 216 33.95 -31.90 -3.38
C TYR A 216 35.12 -32.38 -2.50
N ILE A 217 34.95 -32.36 -1.19
CA ILE A 217 35.97 -32.80 -0.23
C ILE A 217 35.48 -34.06 0.48
N PRO A 218 36.10 -35.22 0.25
CA PRO A 218 35.74 -36.44 0.97
C PRO A 218 35.95 -36.23 2.47
N LYS A 219 34.96 -36.59 3.30
CA LYS A 219 35.04 -36.51 4.77
C LYS A 219 36.26 -37.28 5.26
N SER A 220 37.32 -36.54 5.60
CA SER A 220 38.45 -37.12 6.30
C SER A 220 38.09 -37.15 7.80
N ASN A 221 38.01 -38.36 8.39
CA ASN A 221 37.76 -38.53 9.83
C ASN A 221 39.02 -38.28 10.69
N LEU A 222 40.06 -37.66 10.13
CA LEU A 222 41.29 -37.38 10.82
C LEU A 222 41.13 -36.06 11.62
N ALA A 223 40.97 -36.18 12.91
CA ALA A 223 41.17 -35.04 13.82
C ALA A 223 42.67 -34.72 13.87
N ILE A 224 43.13 -33.83 12.97
CA ILE A 224 44.53 -33.44 12.90
C ILE A 224 44.72 -32.25 13.83
N THR A 225 45.58 -32.42 14.85
CA THR A 225 45.98 -31.31 15.73
C THR A 225 47.12 -30.54 15.06
N THR A 226 47.28 -29.28 15.45
CA THR A 226 48.42 -28.39 15.04
C THR A 226 49.77 -29.03 15.36
N GLU A 227 49.83 -29.93 16.37
CA GLU A 227 51.03 -30.66 16.80
C GLU A 227 51.47 -31.72 15.80
N ASP A 228 50.53 -32.33 15.06
CA ASP A 228 50.84 -33.31 13.99
C ASP A 228 51.53 -32.67 12.79
N PHE A 229 51.35 -31.35 12.60
CA PHE A 229 51.98 -30.54 11.55
C PHE A 229 53.43 -30.18 11.82
N GLU A 230 53.86 -30.20 13.12
CA GLU A 230 55.22 -29.81 13.53
C GLU A 230 56.28 -30.87 13.20
N VAL A 231 55.85 -32.08 12.86
CA VAL A 231 56.76 -33.21 12.53
C VAL A 231 57.30 -33.11 11.10
N ILE A 232 56.74 -32.23 10.23
CA ILE A 232 57.13 -32.06 8.84
C ILE A 232 58.25 -31.01 8.73
N THR A 233 59.33 -31.30 7.98
CA THR A 233 60.47 -30.40 7.79
C THR A 233 60.01 -29.00 7.32
N ASN A 234 60.66 -27.93 7.83
CA ASN A 234 60.22 -26.54 7.60
C ASN A 234 60.00 -26.17 6.12
N GLU A 235 60.79 -26.70 5.19
CA GLU A 235 60.62 -26.45 3.73
C GLU A 235 59.32 -27.05 3.16
N VAL A 236 58.93 -28.24 3.60
CA VAL A 236 57.65 -28.90 3.20
C VAL A 236 56.48 -28.21 3.84
N LYS A 237 56.65 -27.73 5.06
CA LYS A 237 55.61 -26.99 5.82
C LYS A 237 55.20 -25.70 5.12
N GLU A 238 56.14 -24.95 4.58
CA GLU A 238 55.88 -23.69 3.87
C GLU A 238 55.17 -23.91 2.54
N GLU A 239 55.64 -24.90 1.73
CA GLU A 239 55.00 -25.24 0.43
C GLU A 239 53.59 -25.83 0.62
N LEU A 240 53.36 -26.70 1.61
CA LEU A 240 52.05 -27.25 1.94
C LEU A 240 51.11 -26.20 2.56
N GLY A 241 51.65 -25.28 3.39
CA GLY A 241 50.87 -24.17 3.95
C GLY A 241 50.32 -23.27 2.85
N ASN A 242 51.15 -22.89 1.89
CA ASN A 242 50.75 -22.07 0.75
C ASN A 242 49.72 -22.79 -0.15
N LEU A 243 49.87 -24.09 -0.37
CA LEU A 243 48.93 -24.90 -1.16
C LEU A 243 47.59 -25.08 -0.42
N ALA A 244 47.62 -25.25 0.89
CA ALA A 244 46.43 -25.33 1.73
C ALA A 244 45.64 -24.03 1.70
N GLU A 245 46.31 -22.87 1.82
CA GLU A 245 45.69 -21.56 1.72
C GLU A 245 45.09 -21.32 0.32
N GLN A 246 45.82 -21.68 -0.74
CA GLN A 246 45.28 -21.62 -2.11
C GLN A 246 44.05 -22.50 -2.31
N GLN A 247 44.07 -23.70 -1.76
CA GLN A 247 42.93 -24.61 -1.84
C GLN A 247 41.72 -24.10 -1.06
N GLU A 248 41.94 -23.49 0.12
CA GLU A 248 40.89 -22.83 0.93
C GLU A 248 40.22 -21.69 0.16
N ILE A 249 41.03 -20.79 -0.45
CA ILE A 249 40.51 -19.68 -1.27
C ILE A 249 39.71 -20.19 -2.48
N LEU A 250 40.22 -21.19 -3.18
CA LEU A 250 39.53 -21.77 -4.35
C LEU A 250 38.23 -22.46 -3.95
N LEU A 251 38.18 -23.14 -2.81
CA LEU A 251 36.98 -23.77 -2.29
C LEU A 251 35.94 -22.76 -1.82
N SER A 252 36.37 -21.70 -1.15
CA SER A 252 35.50 -20.59 -0.75
C SER A 252 34.86 -19.96 -1.99
N ASN A 253 35.67 -19.58 -2.98
CA ASN A 253 35.18 -18.98 -4.22
C ASN A 253 34.22 -19.92 -4.97
N LEU A 254 34.52 -21.20 -5.05
CA LEU A 254 33.66 -22.19 -5.70
C LEU A 254 32.34 -22.35 -4.96
N SER A 255 32.35 -22.34 -3.62
CA SER A 255 31.16 -22.39 -2.78
C SER A 255 30.25 -21.17 -3.00
N ASP A 256 30.83 -19.97 -3.03
CA ASP A 256 30.09 -18.73 -3.25
C ASP A 256 29.44 -18.68 -4.63
N VAL A 257 30.20 -19.02 -5.68
CA VAL A 257 29.69 -19.03 -7.06
C VAL A 257 28.58 -20.05 -7.24
N GLN A 258 28.72 -21.25 -6.68
CA GLN A 258 27.69 -22.30 -6.79
C GLN A 258 26.44 -21.99 -5.95
N SER A 259 26.61 -21.35 -4.79
CA SER A 259 25.47 -20.89 -3.98
C SER A 259 24.67 -19.81 -4.72
N LEU A 260 25.35 -18.88 -5.38
CA LEU A 260 24.71 -17.84 -6.20
C LEU A 260 23.99 -18.47 -7.40
N LYS A 261 24.64 -19.41 -8.10
CA LYS A 261 24.02 -20.15 -9.21
C LYS A 261 22.73 -20.86 -8.77
N TYR A 262 22.75 -21.58 -7.66
CA TYR A 262 21.56 -22.25 -7.14
C TYR A 262 20.42 -21.27 -6.85
N HIS A 263 20.76 -20.09 -6.31
CA HIS A 263 19.77 -19.04 -6.08
C HIS A 263 19.15 -18.53 -7.38
N LEU A 264 19.98 -18.28 -8.41
CA LEU A 264 19.49 -17.85 -9.73
C LEU A 264 18.68 -18.94 -10.44
N GLU A 265 19.01 -20.22 -10.29
CA GLU A 265 18.22 -21.33 -10.83
C GLU A 265 16.82 -21.37 -10.21
N ASN A 266 16.67 -21.13 -8.90
CA ASN A 266 15.37 -21.01 -8.26
C ASN A 266 14.59 -19.77 -8.74
N GLN A 267 15.27 -18.64 -8.92
CA GLN A 267 14.64 -17.44 -9.49
C GLN A 267 14.20 -17.67 -10.94
N LEU A 268 14.98 -18.37 -11.73
CA LEU A 268 14.65 -18.75 -13.10
C LEU A 268 13.36 -19.58 -13.15
N GLU A 269 13.22 -20.57 -12.28
CA GLU A 269 12.01 -21.39 -12.21
C GLU A 269 10.75 -20.55 -11.89
N ILE A 270 10.88 -19.59 -10.97
CA ILE A 270 9.79 -18.67 -10.63
C ILE A 270 9.46 -17.76 -11.83
N ALA A 271 10.49 -17.17 -12.47
CA ALA A 271 10.30 -16.29 -13.62
C ALA A 271 9.65 -17.02 -14.81
N ILE A 272 10.05 -18.26 -15.10
CA ILE A 272 9.44 -19.08 -16.15
C ILE A 272 7.96 -19.36 -15.84
N ARG A 273 7.62 -19.66 -14.58
CA ARG A 273 6.22 -19.84 -14.18
C ARG A 273 5.40 -18.56 -14.37
N ALA A 274 5.96 -17.41 -13.99
CA ALA A 274 5.30 -16.12 -14.18
C ALA A 274 5.04 -15.80 -15.66
N VAL A 275 6.01 -16.06 -16.56
CA VAL A 275 5.81 -15.90 -18.02
C VAL A 275 4.66 -16.79 -18.51
N LYS A 276 4.59 -18.02 -18.03
CA LYS A 276 3.53 -18.96 -18.41
C LYS A 276 2.15 -18.50 -17.93
N GLU A 277 2.04 -18.03 -16.69
CA GLU A 277 0.79 -17.50 -16.13
C GLU A 277 0.31 -16.27 -16.92
N ILE A 278 1.21 -15.34 -17.25
CA ILE A 278 0.88 -14.15 -18.06
C ILE A 278 0.43 -14.55 -19.47
N GLU A 279 1.07 -15.57 -20.07
CA GLU A 279 0.64 -16.10 -21.38
C GLU A 279 -0.76 -16.73 -21.32
N GLU A 280 -1.04 -17.53 -20.30
CA GLU A 280 -2.36 -18.14 -20.09
C GLU A 280 -3.43 -17.07 -19.88
N ASP A 281 -3.12 -16.02 -19.11
CA ASP A 281 -4.00 -14.85 -18.90
C ASP A 281 -4.27 -14.10 -20.22
N TYR A 282 -3.24 -13.90 -21.03
CA TYR A 282 -3.39 -13.27 -22.35
C TYR A 282 -4.27 -14.12 -23.27
N GLN A 283 -4.01 -15.41 -23.40
CA GLN A 283 -4.81 -16.32 -24.23
C GLN A 283 -6.26 -16.35 -23.76
N PHE A 284 -6.49 -16.43 -22.44
CA PHE A 284 -7.83 -16.37 -21.88
C PHE A 284 -8.55 -15.06 -22.25
N SER A 285 -7.84 -13.93 -22.18
CA SER A 285 -8.39 -12.62 -22.54
C SER A 285 -8.78 -12.50 -24.02
N VAL A 286 -8.10 -13.24 -24.89
CA VAL A 286 -8.33 -13.21 -26.34
C VAL A 286 -9.37 -14.24 -26.80
N GLU A 287 -9.33 -15.46 -26.25
CA GLU A 287 -10.12 -16.59 -26.75
C GLU A 287 -11.48 -16.74 -26.06
N TYR A 288 -11.58 -16.39 -24.78
CA TYR A 288 -12.75 -16.67 -23.97
C TYR A 288 -13.58 -15.45 -23.60
N ILE A 289 -13.09 -14.23 -23.88
CA ILE A 289 -13.78 -13.01 -23.54
C ILE A 289 -14.16 -12.27 -24.81
N GLU A 290 -15.46 -12.31 -25.13
CA GLU A 290 -16.01 -11.67 -26.32
C GLU A 290 -16.22 -10.15 -26.16
N ASN A 291 -16.31 -9.66 -24.92
CA ASN A 291 -16.56 -8.26 -24.59
C ASN A 291 -15.29 -7.55 -24.08
N ASP A 292 -15.24 -6.23 -24.32
CA ASP A 292 -14.15 -5.39 -23.80
C ASP A 292 -14.18 -5.22 -22.27
N ASP A 293 -15.29 -5.59 -21.61
CA ASP A 293 -15.48 -5.51 -20.16
C ASP A 293 -15.65 -6.91 -19.56
N LEU A 294 -14.93 -7.16 -18.48
CA LEU A 294 -14.91 -8.38 -17.70
C LEU A 294 -15.48 -8.14 -16.32
N GLU A 295 -16.58 -8.77 -15.97
CA GLU A 295 -17.12 -8.71 -14.60
C GLU A 295 -16.58 -9.88 -13.77
N CYS A 296 -15.91 -9.56 -12.66
CA CYS A 296 -15.44 -10.59 -11.72
C CYS A 296 -16.64 -11.30 -11.07
N PRO A 297 -16.79 -12.63 -11.24
CA PRO A 297 -17.96 -13.35 -10.71
C PRO A 297 -18.00 -13.42 -9.17
N LEU A 298 -16.89 -13.11 -8.48
CA LEU A 298 -16.82 -13.13 -7.02
C LEU A 298 -17.13 -11.77 -6.38
N CYS A 299 -16.79 -10.66 -7.04
CA CYS A 299 -16.91 -9.32 -6.46
C CYS A 299 -17.67 -8.32 -7.33
N GLY A 300 -18.06 -8.69 -8.55
CA GLY A 300 -18.75 -7.82 -9.51
C GLY A 300 -17.89 -6.65 -10.02
N THR A 301 -16.57 -6.71 -9.84
CA THR A 301 -15.66 -5.68 -10.36
C THR A 301 -15.54 -5.85 -11.87
N VAL A 302 -15.82 -4.78 -12.61
CA VAL A 302 -15.62 -4.73 -14.07
C VAL A 302 -14.15 -4.41 -14.34
N HIS A 303 -13.50 -5.26 -15.12
CA HIS A 303 -12.15 -5.10 -15.60
C HIS A 303 -12.20 -4.76 -17.10
N ASP A 304 -11.37 -3.81 -17.51
CA ASP A 304 -11.22 -3.44 -18.91
C ASP A 304 -10.39 -4.50 -19.65
N ASN A 305 -10.97 -5.12 -20.67
CA ASN A 305 -10.32 -6.09 -21.55
C ASN A 305 -10.10 -5.52 -22.96
N SER A 306 -10.03 -4.20 -23.06
CA SER A 306 -9.76 -3.50 -24.32
C SER A 306 -8.42 -3.88 -24.95
N LEU A 307 -8.23 -3.52 -26.21
CA LEU A 307 -6.96 -3.71 -26.92
C LEU A 307 -5.76 -3.12 -26.14
N ALA A 308 -5.96 -1.99 -25.45
CA ALA A 308 -4.93 -1.36 -24.65
C ALA A 308 -4.53 -2.22 -23.44
N SER A 309 -5.50 -2.80 -22.74
CA SER A 309 -5.25 -3.70 -21.60
C SER A 309 -4.56 -5.01 -22.03
N ARG A 310 -4.97 -5.59 -23.17
CA ARG A 310 -4.30 -6.77 -23.77
C ARG A 310 -2.85 -6.45 -24.18
N ALA A 311 -2.61 -5.26 -24.76
CA ALA A 311 -1.26 -4.80 -25.09
C ALA A 311 -0.39 -4.61 -23.83
N SER A 312 -0.98 -4.20 -22.70
CA SER A 312 -0.27 -4.15 -21.41
C SER A 312 0.16 -5.53 -20.94
N ILE A 313 -0.71 -6.55 -21.02
CA ILE A 313 -0.36 -7.93 -20.66
C ILE A 313 0.80 -8.45 -21.52
N LEU A 314 0.78 -8.14 -22.84
CA LEU A 314 1.90 -8.50 -23.73
C LEU A 314 3.19 -7.76 -23.37
N SER A 315 3.11 -6.50 -22.96
CA SER A 315 4.27 -5.76 -22.48
C SER A 315 4.85 -6.35 -21.19
N ASP A 316 3.97 -6.74 -20.26
CA ASP A 316 4.38 -7.39 -19.01
C ASP A 316 5.01 -8.75 -19.28
N LYS A 317 4.47 -9.52 -20.24
CA LYS A 317 5.06 -10.78 -20.71
C LYS A 317 6.46 -10.56 -21.27
N GLN A 318 6.65 -9.56 -22.15
CA GLN A 318 7.95 -9.25 -22.72
C GLN A 318 8.97 -8.90 -21.63
N GLN A 319 8.57 -8.11 -20.64
CA GLN A 319 9.46 -7.80 -19.51
C GLN A 319 9.82 -9.04 -18.69
N ALA A 320 8.88 -9.96 -18.47
CA ALA A 320 9.14 -11.21 -17.78
C ALA A 320 10.05 -12.13 -18.59
N GLU A 321 9.88 -12.22 -19.91
CA GLU A 321 10.77 -12.95 -20.82
C GLU A 321 12.18 -12.37 -20.83
N ASP A 322 12.32 -11.05 -20.86
CA ASP A 322 13.62 -10.36 -20.78
C ASP A 322 14.32 -10.67 -19.43
N GLN A 323 13.56 -10.76 -18.35
CA GLN A 323 14.08 -11.16 -17.03
C GLN A 323 14.56 -12.62 -17.03
N VAL A 324 13.82 -13.54 -17.65
CA VAL A 324 14.25 -14.94 -17.81
C VAL A 324 15.56 -15.01 -18.58
N LEU A 325 15.68 -14.28 -19.69
CA LEU A 325 16.92 -14.23 -20.49
C LEU A 325 18.10 -13.67 -19.70
N PHE A 326 17.86 -12.62 -18.93
CA PHE A 326 18.89 -12.01 -18.06
C PHE A 326 19.40 -13.03 -17.02
N ILE A 327 18.50 -13.70 -16.30
CA ILE A 327 18.87 -14.69 -15.29
C ILE A 327 19.63 -15.87 -15.94
N GLN A 328 19.22 -16.34 -17.12
CA GLN A 328 19.93 -17.38 -17.87
C GLN A 328 21.35 -16.95 -18.26
N GLN A 329 21.55 -15.71 -18.68
CA GLN A 329 22.87 -15.18 -18.98
C GLN A 329 23.76 -15.13 -17.74
N GLU A 330 23.23 -14.68 -16.61
CA GLU A 330 23.96 -14.69 -15.34
C GLU A 330 24.37 -16.12 -14.92
N ILE A 331 23.46 -17.09 -15.03
CA ILE A 331 23.76 -18.51 -14.74
C ILE A 331 24.90 -19.02 -15.65
N ASN A 332 24.86 -18.74 -16.95
CA ASN A 332 25.92 -19.13 -17.90
C ASN A 332 27.26 -18.49 -17.55
N THR A 333 27.26 -17.25 -17.04
CA THR A 333 28.49 -16.57 -16.60
C THR A 333 29.09 -17.27 -15.37
N LEU A 334 28.23 -17.68 -14.44
CA LEU A 334 28.66 -18.45 -13.26
C LEU A 334 29.16 -19.83 -13.64
N ASP A 335 28.56 -20.50 -14.63
CA ASP A 335 29.04 -21.79 -15.15
C ASP A 335 30.46 -21.67 -15.72
N THR A 336 30.72 -20.64 -16.50
CA THR A 336 32.10 -20.39 -17.02
C THR A 336 33.10 -20.17 -15.89
N THR A 337 32.69 -19.46 -14.83
CA THR A 337 33.53 -19.24 -13.64
C THR A 337 33.80 -20.54 -12.88
N ILE A 338 32.79 -21.40 -12.75
CA ILE A 338 32.93 -22.73 -12.13
C ILE A 338 33.90 -23.60 -12.95
N ASP A 339 33.75 -23.60 -14.29
CA ASP A 339 34.62 -24.36 -15.20
C ASP A 339 36.07 -23.87 -15.16
N GLU A 340 36.33 -22.61 -14.80
CA GLU A 340 37.67 -22.06 -14.58
C GLU A 340 38.25 -22.42 -13.21
N LEU A 341 37.45 -22.43 -12.15
CA LEU A 341 37.89 -22.70 -10.78
C LEU A 341 38.16 -24.16 -10.52
N GLN A 342 37.35 -25.08 -11.08
CA GLN A 342 37.51 -26.54 -10.88
C GLN A 342 38.88 -27.08 -11.32
N PRO A 343 39.39 -26.74 -12.51
CA PRO A 343 40.73 -27.19 -12.93
C PRO A 343 41.86 -26.61 -12.07
N GLN A 344 41.67 -25.43 -11.51
CA GLN A 344 42.66 -24.82 -10.60
C GLN A 344 42.72 -25.59 -9.27
N LEU A 345 41.55 -25.96 -8.74
CA LEU A 345 41.45 -26.81 -7.55
C LEU A 345 42.09 -28.21 -7.78
N GLU A 346 41.79 -28.81 -8.93
CA GLU A 346 42.40 -30.11 -9.31
C GLU A 346 43.93 -30.00 -9.47
N LYS A 347 44.46 -28.93 -10.04
CA LYS A 347 45.91 -28.65 -10.11
C LYS A 347 46.54 -28.52 -8.74
N ALA A 348 45.90 -27.78 -7.82
CA ALA A 348 46.39 -27.65 -6.45
C ALA A 348 46.45 -29.01 -5.75
N ARG A 349 45.41 -29.85 -5.88
CA ARG A 349 45.33 -31.22 -5.35
C ARG A 349 46.41 -32.14 -5.95
N HIS A 350 46.57 -32.08 -7.27
CA HIS A 350 47.61 -32.86 -7.94
C HIS A 350 49.00 -32.53 -7.43
N ARG A 351 49.28 -31.23 -7.22
CA ARG A 351 50.58 -30.77 -6.68
C ARG A 351 50.82 -31.30 -5.24
N ILE A 352 49.77 -31.28 -4.41
CA ILE A 352 49.83 -31.84 -3.05
C ILE A 352 50.09 -33.34 -3.11
N ALA A 353 49.45 -34.07 -4.03
CA ALA A 353 49.67 -35.50 -4.22
C ALA A 353 51.10 -35.84 -4.73
N GLU A 354 51.67 -34.99 -5.61
CA GLU A 354 53.06 -35.12 -6.05
C GLU A 354 54.06 -34.94 -4.88
N ILE A 355 53.83 -33.95 -4.03
CA ILE A 355 54.64 -33.73 -2.82
C ILE A 355 54.53 -34.93 -1.89
N ASN A 356 53.29 -35.43 -1.67
CA ASN A 356 53.04 -36.61 -0.86
C ASN A 356 53.81 -37.84 -1.36
N ASN A 357 53.72 -38.12 -2.68
CA ASN A 357 54.44 -39.23 -3.33
C ASN A 357 55.96 -39.10 -3.25
N LYS A 358 56.50 -37.87 -3.30
CA LYS A 358 57.92 -37.62 -3.18
C LYS A 358 58.47 -37.88 -1.79
N TYR A 359 57.68 -37.56 -0.76
CA TYR A 359 58.07 -37.74 0.65
C TYR A 359 57.75 -39.15 1.19
N ASP A 360 56.72 -39.84 0.69
CA ASP A 360 56.43 -41.24 1.06
C ASP A 360 57.57 -42.18 0.67
N LYS A 361 58.38 -41.83 -0.36
CA LYS A 361 59.57 -42.55 -0.77
C LYS A 361 60.80 -42.31 0.10
N SER A 362 60.81 -41.24 0.91
CA SER A 362 61.98 -40.84 1.68
C SER A 362 61.94 -41.23 3.17
N ASN A 363 60.77 -41.55 3.76
CA ASN A 363 60.60 -41.83 5.17
C ASN A 363 60.17 -43.28 5.46
N ASN A 364 61.12 -44.10 5.76
CA ASN A 364 60.93 -45.54 6.03
C ASN A 364 60.70 -45.88 7.51
N ASN A 365 60.07 -44.98 8.34
CA ASN A 365 59.72 -45.34 9.71
C ASN A 365 58.50 -44.54 10.24
N ASN A 366 57.47 -45.33 10.52
CA ASN A 366 56.35 -45.09 11.48
C ASN A 366 55.41 -43.90 11.30
N LYS A 367 54.24 -44.26 10.89
CA LYS A 367 52.96 -43.59 10.65
C LYS A 367 52.86 -42.93 9.26
N LYS A 368 52.19 -43.63 8.36
CA LYS A 368 51.74 -43.06 7.08
C LYS A 368 50.67 -42.03 7.31
N TYR A 369 51.05 -40.77 7.35
CA TYR A 369 50.10 -39.65 7.18
C TYR A 369 49.99 -39.40 5.66
N ASN A 370 48.76 -39.44 5.14
CA ASN A 370 48.47 -39.01 3.78
C ASN A 370 48.40 -37.47 3.80
N LEU A 371 49.46 -36.83 3.28
CA LEU A 371 49.56 -35.36 3.25
C LEU A 371 48.39 -34.72 2.50
N THR A 372 47.84 -35.37 1.48
CA THR A 372 46.66 -34.89 0.75
C THR A 372 45.44 -34.88 1.67
N GLU A 373 45.21 -35.91 2.48
CA GLU A 373 44.11 -35.97 3.46
C GLU A 373 44.28 -34.89 4.55
N ILE A 374 45.51 -34.57 4.95
CA ILE A 374 45.82 -33.53 5.93
C ILE A 374 45.45 -32.16 5.36
N VAL A 375 45.86 -31.82 4.15
CA VAL A 375 45.58 -30.53 3.51
C VAL A 375 44.09 -30.37 3.19
N ASP A 376 43.47 -31.44 2.64
CA ASP A 376 42.01 -31.45 2.40
C ASP A 376 41.22 -31.25 3.69
N SER A 377 41.64 -31.89 4.79
CA SER A 377 41.01 -31.72 6.10
C SER A 377 41.16 -30.29 6.65
N PHE A 378 42.34 -29.71 6.47
CA PHE A 378 42.62 -28.34 6.96
C PHE A 378 41.82 -27.31 6.18
N ALA A 379 41.82 -27.37 4.85
CA ALA A 379 41.06 -26.48 3.99
C ALA A 379 39.54 -26.61 4.23
N SER A 380 39.05 -27.84 4.36
CA SER A 380 37.65 -28.13 4.69
C SER A 380 37.24 -27.56 6.04
N GLN A 381 38.06 -27.78 7.09
CA GLN A 381 37.76 -27.28 8.43
C GLN A 381 37.76 -25.74 8.51
N SER A 382 38.68 -25.08 7.78
CA SER A 382 38.72 -23.60 7.75
C SER A 382 37.48 -23.02 7.08
N VAL A 383 37.11 -23.53 5.88
CA VAL A 383 35.90 -23.09 5.18
C VAL A 383 34.64 -23.40 6.01
N GLN A 384 34.51 -24.60 6.57
CA GLN A 384 33.38 -24.97 7.41
C GLN A 384 33.27 -24.09 8.65
N ARG A 385 34.37 -23.73 9.29
CA ARG A 385 34.39 -22.88 10.46
C ARG A 385 33.89 -21.46 10.13
N ASN A 386 34.41 -20.84 9.06
CA ASN A 386 33.98 -19.50 8.64
C ASN A 386 32.50 -19.47 8.26
N VAL A 387 32.05 -20.48 7.55
CA VAL A 387 30.64 -20.62 7.12
C VAL A 387 29.73 -20.88 8.33
N GLU A 388 30.14 -21.68 9.30
CA GLU A 388 29.37 -21.97 10.52
C GLU A 388 29.29 -20.74 11.44
N GLU A 389 30.37 -19.95 11.57
CA GLU A 389 30.38 -18.68 12.32
C GLU A 389 29.36 -17.69 11.72
N THR A 390 29.35 -17.52 10.39
CA THR A 390 28.37 -16.67 9.70
C THR A 390 26.93 -17.18 9.88
N LYS A 391 26.73 -18.49 9.81
CA LYS A 391 25.42 -19.12 10.04
C LYS A 391 24.91 -18.85 11.47
N ILE A 392 25.75 -19.00 12.46
CA ILE A 392 25.42 -18.72 13.87
C ILE A 392 25.04 -17.25 14.03
N GLU A 393 25.77 -16.32 13.42
CA GLU A 393 25.46 -14.88 13.45
C GLU A 393 24.09 -14.60 12.85
N LYS A 394 23.79 -15.13 11.64
CA LYS A 394 22.49 -14.94 10.97
C LYS A 394 21.34 -15.58 11.73
N GLN A 395 21.56 -16.76 12.33
CA GLN A 395 20.56 -17.38 13.20
C GLN A 395 20.31 -16.56 14.47
N ALA A 396 21.34 -15.98 15.06
CA ALA A 396 21.22 -15.10 16.21
C ALA A 396 20.46 -13.81 15.84
N LEU A 397 20.74 -13.23 14.68
CA LEU A 397 19.99 -12.08 14.14
C LEU A 397 18.51 -12.43 13.95
N HIS A 398 18.20 -13.54 13.28
CA HIS A 398 16.82 -14.02 13.08
C HIS A 398 16.09 -14.19 14.42
N LYS A 399 16.74 -14.80 15.42
CA LYS A 399 16.17 -14.99 16.76
C LYS A 399 15.91 -13.64 17.46
N ASN A 400 16.88 -12.73 17.44
CA ASN A 400 16.75 -11.41 18.03
C ASN A 400 15.58 -10.63 17.40
N ARG A 401 15.48 -10.61 16.06
CA ARG A 401 14.38 -9.95 15.36
C ARG A 401 13.03 -10.60 15.65
N SER A 402 12.99 -11.93 15.78
CA SER A 402 11.77 -12.65 16.19
C SER A 402 11.31 -12.27 17.60
N ASP A 403 12.22 -12.12 18.54
CA ASP A 403 11.86 -11.77 19.91
C ASP A 403 11.42 -10.30 20.02
N LYS A 404 12.09 -9.37 19.35
CA LYS A 404 11.64 -7.97 19.22
C LYS A 404 10.27 -7.86 18.57
N GLN A 405 10.00 -8.63 17.50
CA GLN A 405 8.69 -8.67 16.86
C GLN A 405 7.59 -9.14 17.81
N LYS A 406 7.87 -10.15 18.68
CA LYS A 406 6.91 -10.61 19.69
C LYS A 406 6.63 -9.53 20.74
N GLU A 407 7.66 -8.82 21.18
CA GLU A 407 7.55 -7.71 22.13
C GLU A 407 6.67 -6.59 21.55
N LEU A 408 6.97 -6.13 20.33
CA LEU A 408 6.18 -5.12 19.64
C LEU A 408 4.71 -5.56 19.40
N LYS A 409 4.48 -6.80 19.04
CA LYS A 409 3.10 -7.35 18.91
C LYS A 409 2.37 -7.36 20.24
N LYS A 410 3.07 -7.52 21.37
CA LYS A 410 2.49 -7.42 22.71
C LYS A 410 2.15 -5.96 23.01
N GLU A 411 3.09 -5.05 22.82
CA GLU A 411 2.89 -3.61 22.97
C GLU A 411 1.71 -3.11 22.14
N GLN A 412 1.64 -3.49 20.86
CA GLN A 412 0.56 -3.13 19.95
C GLN A 412 -0.82 -3.58 20.45
N ARG A 413 -0.91 -4.75 21.10
CA ARG A 413 -2.17 -5.23 21.72
C ARG A 413 -2.56 -4.45 22.97
N GLU A 414 -1.59 -3.92 23.69
CA GLU A 414 -1.80 -3.15 24.92
C GLU A 414 -2.23 -1.70 24.64
N LEU A 415 -2.02 -1.17 23.40
CA LEU A 415 -2.46 0.18 23.00
C LEU A 415 -3.97 0.37 23.16
N LEU A 416 -4.76 -0.64 22.90
CA LEU A 416 -6.21 -0.59 23.09
C LEU A 416 -6.61 -1.33 24.39
N THR A 417 -6.68 -0.61 25.47
CA THR A 417 -7.12 -1.15 26.76
C THR A 417 -8.56 -1.66 26.71
N LYS A 418 -8.91 -2.59 27.61
CA LYS A 418 -10.29 -3.12 27.69
C LYS A 418 -11.32 -2.02 27.93
N ASP A 419 -11.01 -1.08 28.82
CA ASP A 419 -11.90 0.04 29.17
C ASP A 419 -12.09 0.99 27.98
N ARG A 420 -11.00 1.32 27.26
CA ARG A 420 -11.10 2.14 26.02
C ARG A 420 -11.91 1.45 24.95
N LYS A 421 -11.70 0.15 24.75
CA LYS A 421 -12.48 -0.65 23.79
C LYS A 421 -13.95 -0.68 24.14
N GLN A 422 -14.29 -0.85 25.41
CA GLN A 422 -15.66 -0.82 25.89
C GLN A 422 -16.27 0.56 25.70
N GLY A 423 -15.57 1.64 26.09
CA GLY A 423 -16.04 3.01 25.91
C GLY A 423 -16.34 3.37 24.46
N LEU A 424 -15.48 2.92 23.51
CA LEU A 424 -15.73 3.09 22.06
C LEU A 424 -16.99 2.31 21.61
N GLY A 425 -17.17 1.09 22.12
CA GLY A 425 -18.35 0.27 21.82
C GLY A 425 -19.64 0.85 22.38
N ASP A 426 -19.63 1.32 23.62
CA ASP A 426 -20.78 1.94 24.29
C ASP A 426 -21.17 3.25 23.60
N PHE A 427 -20.16 4.07 23.23
CA PHE A 427 -20.38 5.31 22.45
C PHE A 427 -21.04 5.01 21.11
N PHE A 428 -20.50 4.04 20.36
CA PHE A 428 -21.06 3.64 19.06
C PHE A 428 -22.50 3.12 19.19
N THR A 429 -22.74 2.17 20.12
CA THR A 429 -24.06 1.55 20.28
C THR A 429 -25.09 2.53 20.81
N GLY A 430 -24.70 3.44 21.69
CA GLY A 430 -25.54 4.54 22.16
C GLY A 430 -26.02 5.43 21.03
N LEU A 431 -25.06 5.97 20.25
CA LEU A 431 -25.36 6.89 19.16
C LEU A 431 -26.16 6.23 18.02
N ILE A 432 -25.79 5.02 17.59
CA ILE A 432 -26.54 4.37 16.51
C ILE A 432 -27.97 4.05 16.91
N THR A 433 -28.20 3.71 18.19
CA THR A 433 -29.55 3.48 18.71
C THR A 433 -30.36 4.78 18.72
N GLU A 434 -29.76 5.87 19.17
CA GLU A 434 -30.37 7.21 19.15
C GLU A 434 -30.73 7.65 17.73
N PHE A 435 -29.79 7.55 16.79
CA PHE A 435 -29.97 8.03 15.41
C PHE A 435 -30.96 7.19 14.61
N VAL A 436 -30.96 5.85 14.81
CA VAL A 436 -32.00 4.96 14.25
C VAL A 436 -33.37 5.34 14.77
N GLY A 437 -33.49 5.69 16.07
CA GLY A 437 -34.72 6.19 16.68
C GLY A 437 -35.15 7.53 16.06
N LYS A 438 -34.28 8.55 16.03
CA LYS A 438 -34.54 9.85 15.43
C LYS A 438 -34.97 9.75 13.96
N LEU A 439 -34.34 8.89 13.19
CA LEU A 439 -34.66 8.65 11.78
C LEU A 439 -35.86 7.71 11.53
N ASN A 440 -36.50 7.22 12.58
CA ASN A 440 -37.64 6.29 12.46
C ASN A 440 -37.32 5.06 11.59
N ALA A 441 -36.11 4.49 11.72
CA ALA A 441 -35.69 3.28 11.01
C ALA A 441 -35.93 2.02 11.89
N LYS A 442 -37.19 1.81 12.36
CA LYS A 442 -37.57 0.81 13.38
C LYS A 442 -37.41 -0.65 12.93
N GLY A 443 -37.40 -0.91 11.62
CA GLY A 443 -37.21 -2.26 11.06
C GLY A 443 -35.77 -2.79 11.15
N VAL A 444 -34.81 -1.99 11.65
CA VAL A 444 -33.41 -2.38 11.76
C VAL A 444 -33.16 -3.13 13.07
N ASN A 445 -32.58 -4.32 12.97
CA ASN A 445 -32.21 -5.10 14.14
C ASN A 445 -30.84 -4.70 14.68
N LEU A 446 -30.80 -3.78 15.63
CA LEU A 446 -29.60 -3.31 16.28
C LEU A 446 -28.93 -4.31 17.25
N SER A 447 -29.62 -5.41 17.62
CA SER A 447 -29.07 -6.38 18.59
C SER A 447 -27.75 -7.01 18.13
N LYS A 448 -27.51 -7.06 16.80
CA LYS A 448 -26.32 -7.61 16.16
C LYS A 448 -25.29 -6.54 15.78
N VAL A 449 -25.61 -5.25 15.97
CA VAL A 449 -24.77 -4.12 15.55
C VAL A 449 -24.11 -3.51 16.78
N LYS A 450 -22.94 -4.05 17.17
CA LYS A 450 -22.22 -3.65 18.39
C LYS A 450 -20.87 -2.98 18.09
N HIS A 451 -20.44 -3.02 16.85
CA HIS A 451 -19.14 -2.53 16.43
C HIS A 451 -19.24 -1.84 15.05
N PRO A 452 -18.45 -0.82 14.74
CA PRO A 452 -18.47 -0.17 13.42
C PRO A 452 -18.29 -1.14 12.24
N MET A 453 -17.61 -2.27 12.44
CA MET A 453 -17.48 -3.32 11.43
C MET A 453 -18.77 -4.11 11.14
N ASP A 454 -19.81 -3.93 11.97
CA ASP A 454 -21.08 -4.65 11.83
C ASP A 454 -22.05 -3.99 10.83
N TYR A 455 -21.60 -3.05 10.01
CA TYR A 455 -22.44 -2.29 9.08
C TYR A 455 -23.26 -3.17 8.14
N ASN A 456 -22.75 -4.31 7.71
CA ASN A 456 -23.49 -5.24 6.86
C ASN A 456 -24.72 -5.84 7.55
N LYS A 457 -24.76 -5.83 8.89
CA LYS A 457 -25.88 -6.34 9.69
C LYS A 457 -27.04 -5.34 9.79
N LEU A 458 -26.84 -4.10 9.32
CA LEU A 458 -27.90 -3.08 9.25
C LEU A 458 -28.90 -3.36 8.14
N PHE A 459 -28.47 -4.11 7.11
CA PHE A 459 -29.27 -4.37 5.92
C PHE A 459 -29.88 -5.77 6.02
N GLY A 460 -31.14 -5.93 5.61
CA GLY A 460 -31.77 -7.24 5.47
C GLY A 460 -33.04 -7.48 6.28
N SER A 461 -33.51 -6.55 7.14
CA SER A 461 -34.71 -6.72 7.92
C SER A 461 -35.78 -5.63 7.77
N GLY A 462 -35.53 -4.59 6.96
CA GLY A 462 -36.46 -3.47 6.72
C GLY A 462 -36.71 -3.21 5.24
N GLY A 463 -37.67 -2.36 4.93
CA GLY A 463 -37.89 -1.87 3.56
C GLY A 463 -36.73 -1.01 3.07
N ALA A 464 -36.62 -0.82 1.74
CA ALA A 464 -35.50 -0.06 1.11
C ALA A 464 -35.31 1.35 1.71
N ALA A 465 -36.40 2.07 1.95
CA ALA A 465 -36.38 3.40 2.59
C ALA A 465 -35.91 3.38 4.04
N GLU A 466 -36.16 2.32 4.80
CA GLU A 466 -35.64 2.15 6.16
C GLU A 466 -34.14 1.80 6.12
N GLY A 467 -33.70 0.98 5.17
CA GLY A 467 -32.30 0.65 4.95
C GLY A 467 -31.44 1.88 4.68
N THR A 468 -31.92 2.81 3.86
CA THR A 468 -31.20 4.08 3.59
C THR A 468 -31.12 4.97 4.81
N ARG A 469 -32.19 5.06 5.64
CA ARG A 469 -32.13 5.80 6.91
C ARG A 469 -31.18 5.15 7.92
N ALA A 470 -31.15 3.82 7.96
CA ALA A 470 -30.18 3.09 8.80
C ALA A 470 -28.73 3.31 8.34
N ALA A 471 -28.50 3.35 7.04
CA ALA A 471 -27.18 3.70 6.50
C ALA A 471 -26.75 5.12 6.92
N LEU A 472 -27.66 6.09 6.83
CA LEU A 472 -27.39 7.44 7.31
C LEU A 472 -27.11 7.48 8.82
N ALA A 473 -27.91 6.77 9.62
CA ALA A 473 -27.68 6.68 11.07
C ALA A 473 -26.28 6.12 11.37
N TYR A 474 -25.87 5.09 10.64
CA TYR A 474 -24.53 4.53 10.77
C TYR A 474 -23.43 5.53 10.37
N GLN A 475 -23.56 6.17 9.22
CA GLN A 475 -22.58 7.16 8.74
C GLN A 475 -22.45 8.34 9.72
N MET A 476 -23.57 8.85 10.24
CA MET A 476 -23.58 9.90 11.26
C MET A 476 -22.94 9.43 12.57
N THR A 477 -23.17 8.19 12.97
CA THR A 477 -22.53 7.59 14.16
C THR A 477 -21.02 7.50 13.97
N VAL A 478 -20.55 7.01 12.81
CA VAL A 478 -19.13 6.95 12.48
C VAL A 478 -18.52 8.35 12.47
N PHE A 479 -19.18 9.31 11.83
CA PHE A 479 -18.71 10.71 11.79
C PHE A 479 -18.55 11.30 13.20
N ARG A 480 -19.51 11.09 14.10
CA ARG A 480 -19.41 11.48 15.51
C ARG A 480 -18.29 10.77 16.25
N GLN A 481 -18.08 9.48 15.94
CA GLN A 481 -17.04 8.67 16.57
C GLN A 481 -15.64 9.11 16.17
N ILE A 482 -15.43 9.58 14.92
CA ILE A 482 -14.16 10.19 14.48
C ILE A 482 -13.80 11.40 15.35
N TYR A 483 -14.78 12.27 15.65
CA TYR A 483 -14.57 13.38 16.58
C TYR A 483 -14.30 12.95 18.01
N TYR A 484 -14.88 11.85 18.45
CA TYR A 484 -14.62 11.28 19.77
C TYR A 484 -13.25 10.60 19.86
N SER A 485 -12.82 9.88 18.82
CA SER A 485 -11.55 9.16 18.80
C SER A 485 -10.34 10.11 18.68
N ASN A 486 -10.46 11.18 17.91
CA ASN A 486 -9.45 12.20 17.67
C ASN A 486 -8.13 11.65 17.08
N ASN A 487 -8.21 10.60 16.27
CA ASN A 487 -7.04 10.00 15.63
C ASN A 487 -6.51 10.85 14.46
N GLU A 488 -7.39 11.61 13.84
CA GLU A 488 -7.14 12.36 12.61
C GLU A 488 -7.87 13.71 12.63
N ILE A 489 -7.54 14.56 11.70
CA ILE A 489 -8.25 15.82 11.48
C ILE A 489 -9.50 15.51 10.66
N PRO A 490 -10.73 15.75 11.17
CA PRO A 490 -11.94 15.41 10.43
C PRO A 490 -12.13 16.29 9.17
N ALA A 491 -12.62 15.66 8.10
CA ALA A 491 -13.02 16.34 6.87
C ALA A 491 -14.49 16.80 6.91
N PRO A 492 -14.93 17.65 5.97
CA PRO A 492 -16.33 17.99 5.78
C PRO A 492 -17.19 16.75 5.52
N LEU A 493 -18.37 16.69 6.14
CA LEU A 493 -19.36 15.69 5.81
C LEU A 493 -20.11 16.11 4.54
N VAL A 494 -20.00 15.32 3.49
CA VAL A 494 -20.66 15.55 2.20
C VAL A 494 -21.73 14.48 1.99
N ILE A 495 -22.97 14.89 1.84
CA ILE A 495 -24.12 14.00 1.65
C ILE A 495 -24.75 14.28 0.29
N ASP A 496 -24.60 13.34 -0.62
CA ASP A 496 -25.22 13.43 -1.94
C ASP A 496 -26.57 12.73 -1.96
N THR A 497 -27.62 13.49 -2.22
CA THR A 497 -29.00 13.06 -2.34
C THR A 497 -29.57 12.35 -1.09
N PRO A 498 -29.86 13.11 0.00
CA PRO A 498 -30.38 12.52 1.25
C PRO A 498 -31.77 11.94 1.12
N ASN A 499 -32.55 12.33 0.11
CA ASN A 499 -33.89 11.76 -0.18
C ASN A 499 -33.80 10.53 -1.10
N GLN A 500 -33.12 9.51 -0.64
CA GLN A 500 -33.06 8.23 -1.33
C GLN A 500 -34.34 7.41 -1.15
N GLN A 501 -34.77 6.68 -2.18
CA GLN A 501 -35.93 5.79 -2.16
C GLN A 501 -37.25 6.50 -1.78
N GLU A 502 -37.44 7.74 -2.28
CA GLU A 502 -38.67 8.50 -2.10
C GLU A 502 -39.21 8.49 -0.64
N GLN A 503 -38.39 8.99 0.28
CA GLN A 503 -38.75 9.06 1.69
C GLN A 503 -40.06 9.82 1.91
N ALA A 504 -40.93 9.30 2.77
CA ALA A 504 -42.10 10.06 3.21
C ALA A 504 -41.64 11.42 3.79
N ILE A 505 -42.44 12.46 3.60
CA ILE A 505 -42.17 13.84 3.98
C ILE A 505 -41.59 13.96 5.39
N GLN A 506 -42.30 13.34 6.37
CA GLN A 506 -41.90 13.37 7.78
C GLN A 506 -40.52 12.74 8.05
N ASN A 507 -40.16 11.70 7.28
CA ASN A 507 -38.84 11.09 7.41
C ASN A 507 -37.75 11.93 6.79
N TYR A 508 -38.06 12.67 5.72
CA TYR A 508 -37.09 13.59 5.11
C TYR A 508 -36.81 14.78 6.04
N GLU A 509 -37.85 15.34 6.69
CA GLU A 509 -37.68 16.38 7.71
C GLU A 509 -36.78 15.90 8.86
N ARG A 510 -36.97 14.68 9.36
CA ARG A 510 -36.09 14.05 10.38
C ARG A 510 -34.65 13.91 9.93
N ILE A 511 -34.41 13.60 8.65
CA ILE A 511 -33.05 13.53 8.07
C ILE A 511 -32.40 14.92 8.15
N ILE A 512 -33.12 15.97 7.77
CA ILE A 512 -32.61 17.34 7.80
C ILE A 512 -32.35 17.81 9.24
N GLU A 513 -33.28 17.49 10.15
CA GLU A 513 -33.15 17.79 11.58
C GLU A 513 -31.91 17.11 12.19
N LEU A 514 -31.71 15.80 11.96
CA LEU A 514 -30.53 15.08 12.40
C LEU A 514 -29.23 15.73 11.90
N ILE A 515 -29.15 16.12 10.62
CA ILE A 515 -27.97 16.74 10.04
C ILE A 515 -27.70 18.11 10.71
N LEU A 516 -28.72 18.89 10.97
CA LEU A 516 -28.59 20.22 11.57
C LEU A 516 -28.16 20.17 13.04
N GLU A 517 -28.71 19.22 13.80
CA GLU A 517 -28.58 19.19 15.26
C GLU A 517 -27.40 18.31 15.72
N ASP A 518 -27.19 17.18 15.05
CA ASP A 518 -26.28 16.13 15.55
C ASP A 518 -24.89 16.15 14.88
N THR A 519 -24.64 17.05 13.92
CA THR A 519 -23.27 17.26 13.41
C THR A 519 -22.47 18.15 14.35
N PRO A 520 -21.19 17.84 14.66
CA PRO A 520 -20.33 18.67 15.52
C PRO A 520 -20.29 20.14 15.06
N ASN A 521 -20.37 21.08 15.98
CA ASN A 521 -20.48 22.53 15.66
C ASN A 521 -19.33 23.07 14.79
N GLN A 522 -18.13 22.53 14.93
CA GLN A 522 -16.96 22.93 14.15
C GLN A 522 -16.88 22.27 12.77
N SER A 523 -17.72 21.26 12.50
CA SER A 523 -17.68 20.55 11.20
C SER A 523 -18.29 21.39 10.08
N GLN A 524 -17.77 21.23 8.88
CA GLN A 524 -18.41 21.71 7.66
C GLN A 524 -19.30 20.59 7.09
N VAL A 525 -20.51 20.94 6.66
CA VAL A 525 -21.46 20.00 6.05
C VAL A 525 -21.86 20.54 4.69
N ILE A 526 -21.78 19.68 3.66
CA ILE A 526 -22.23 19.98 2.31
C ILE A 526 -23.36 19.01 1.96
N LEU A 527 -24.54 19.53 1.76
CA LEU A 527 -25.74 18.78 1.41
C LEU A 527 -26.08 19.01 -0.06
N CYS A 528 -26.29 17.93 -0.82
CA CYS A 528 -26.80 18.01 -2.19
C CYS A 528 -28.24 17.50 -2.24
N GLY A 529 -29.15 18.29 -2.78
CA GLY A 529 -30.55 17.88 -2.88
C GLY A 529 -31.31 18.68 -3.94
N MET A 530 -32.45 18.13 -4.35
CA MET A 530 -33.41 18.88 -5.16
C MET A 530 -34.04 19.99 -4.31
N ASP A 531 -34.30 21.12 -4.95
CA ASP A 531 -34.98 22.23 -4.30
C ASP A 531 -36.42 21.84 -3.94
N ASN A 532 -36.73 21.86 -2.64
CA ASN A 532 -38.06 21.57 -2.11
C ASN A 532 -38.28 22.35 -0.80
N GLN A 533 -39.56 22.42 -0.37
CA GLN A 533 -39.96 23.14 0.85
C GLN A 533 -39.38 22.54 2.15
N TYR A 534 -39.09 21.23 2.18
CA TYR A 534 -38.60 20.51 3.37
C TYR A 534 -37.14 20.81 3.69
N LEU A 535 -36.40 21.41 2.73
CA LEU A 535 -35.07 21.97 2.95
C LEU A 535 -35.09 23.35 3.61
N GLY A 536 -36.26 23.95 3.88
CA GLY A 536 -36.38 25.29 4.48
C GLY A 536 -35.48 25.49 5.70
N PRO A 537 -35.58 24.64 6.75
CA PRO A 537 -34.74 24.78 7.95
C PRO A 537 -33.25 24.70 7.70
N TYR A 538 -32.82 23.93 6.68
CA TYR A 538 -31.42 23.87 6.28
C TYR A 538 -30.99 25.09 5.48
N LYS A 539 -31.84 25.60 4.57
CA LYS A 539 -31.60 26.80 3.76
C LYS A 539 -31.37 28.02 4.61
N ASP A 540 -32.14 28.17 5.69
CA ASP A 540 -32.03 29.30 6.62
C ASP A 540 -30.67 29.42 7.29
N LYS A 541 -29.92 28.29 7.39
CA LYS A 541 -28.61 28.21 8.04
C LYS A 541 -27.44 27.99 7.04
N ALA A 542 -27.73 27.71 5.76
CA ALA A 542 -26.75 27.27 4.80
C ALA A 542 -26.39 28.36 3.77
N ASN A 543 -25.16 28.32 3.29
CA ASN A 543 -24.77 28.93 2.03
C ASN A 543 -25.42 28.15 0.88
N ILE A 544 -26.22 28.81 0.05
CA ILE A 544 -26.97 28.19 -1.03
C ILE A 544 -26.19 28.34 -2.35
N ILE A 545 -25.79 27.21 -2.92
CA ILE A 545 -25.21 27.09 -4.25
C ILE A 545 -26.31 26.54 -5.17
N CYS A 546 -27.01 27.46 -5.83
CA CYS A 546 -28.11 27.13 -6.74
C CYS A 546 -27.56 26.88 -8.16
N LEU A 547 -27.75 25.67 -8.68
CA LEU A 547 -27.42 25.31 -10.05
C LEU A 547 -28.64 25.58 -10.95
N ASP A 548 -28.40 26.21 -12.08
CA ASP A 548 -29.42 26.51 -13.09
C ASP A 548 -29.46 25.46 -14.20
N GLU A 549 -30.38 25.60 -15.15
CA GLU A 549 -30.56 24.66 -16.26
C GLU A 549 -29.41 24.70 -17.28
N HIS A 550 -28.51 25.68 -17.19
CA HIS A 550 -27.43 25.91 -18.16
C HIS A 550 -26.17 25.08 -17.91
N LYS A 551 -26.27 24.01 -17.14
CA LYS A 551 -25.16 23.10 -16.79
C LYS A 551 -24.16 23.69 -15.78
N LEU A 552 -23.33 22.82 -15.25
CA LEU A 552 -22.34 23.14 -14.21
C LEU A 552 -21.26 24.12 -14.70
N LEU A 553 -20.86 24.03 -15.96
CA LEU A 553 -19.85 24.88 -16.58
C LEU A 553 -20.49 25.96 -17.47
N LYS A 554 -19.96 27.18 -17.43
CA LYS A 554 -20.44 28.34 -18.18
C LYS A 554 -19.33 28.89 -19.08
N LYS A 555 -19.69 29.39 -20.27
CA LYS A 555 -18.71 30.00 -21.18
C LYS A 555 -18.15 31.32 -20.62
N ASN A 556 -18.98 32.06 -19.89
CA ASN A 556 -18.57 33.30 -19.27
C ASN A 556 -17.59 33.04 -18.11
N GLY A 557 -16.41 33.63 -18.16
CA GLY A 557 -15.37 33.49 -17.14
C GLY A 557 -14.32 32.42 -17.46
N TYR A 558 -14.46 31.69 -18.59
CA TYR A 558 -13.48 30.68 -19.00
C TYR A 558 -12.06 31.26 -19.07
N ASP A 559 -11.86 32.35 -19.82
CA ASP A 559 -10.52 32.95 -20.01
C ASP A 559 -9.84 33.30 -18.69
N LYS A 560 -10.59 33.88 -17.75
CA LYS A 560 -10.06 34.26 -16.43
C LYS A 560 -9.63 33.04 -15.64
N LEU A 561 -10.49 32.03 -15.53
CA LEU A 561 -10.23 30.84 -14.70
C LEU A 561 -9.21 29.92 -15.38
N SER A 562 -9.23 29.80 -16.70
CA SER A 562 -8.21 29.05 -17.45
C SER A 562 -6.83 29.66 -17.29
N ASN A 563 -6.71 30.99 -17.36
CA ASN A 563 -5.43 31.69 -17.12
C ASN A 563 -4.93 31.48 -15.68
N GLU A 564 -5.81 31.52 -14.68
CA GLU A 564 -5.45 31.23 -13.28
C GLU A 564 -4.83 29.83 -13.15
N LEU A 565 -5.46 28.81 -13.74
CA LEU A 565 -4.96 27.42 -13.67
C LEU A 565 -3.65 27.26 -14.46
N SER A 566 -3.51 27.95 -15.61
CA SER A 566 -2.29 27.92 -16.41
C SER A 566 -1.10 28.51 -15.66
N LEU A 567 -1.27 29.65 -14.99
CA LEU A 567 -0.22 30.26 -14.17
C LEU A 567 0.26 29.31 -13.03
N ILE A 568 -0.67 28.63 -12.37
CA ILE A 568 -0.35 27.64 -11.35
C ILE A 568 0.45 26.48 -11.95
N THR A 569 0.04 25.98 -13.11
CA THR A 569 0.71 24.85 -13.77
C THR A 569 2.12 25.23 -14.24
N GLU A 570 2.29 26.43 -14.79
CA GLU A 570 3.59 26.92 -15.29
C GLU A 570 4.57 27.26 -14.15
N SER A 571 4.06 27.70 -13.00
CA SER A 571 4.89 28.01 -11.82
C SER A 571 5.29 26.76 -11.02
N ALA A 572 4.68 25.61 -11.29
CA ALA A 572 4.91 24.39 -10.52
C ALA A 572 6.30 23.81 -10.78
N LYS A 573 7.05 23.55 -9.71
CA LYS A 573 8.36 22.87 -9.73
C LYS A 573 8.16 21.37 -9.63
N GLU A 574 8.95 20.60 -10.36
CA GLU A 574 9.00 19.15 -10.20
C GLU A 574 9.71 18.80 -8.88
N GLY A 575 9.07 17.95 -8.09
CA GLY A 575 9.64 17.35 -6.87
C GLY A 575 9.46 18.18 -5.60
N TYR A 576 8.69 17.62 -4.68
CA TYR A 576 8.51 18.13 -3.31
C TYR A 576 9.66 17.71 -2.37
N ASN A 577 10.73 17.17 -2.91
CA ASN A 577 11.75 16.40 -2.19
C ASN A 577 12.60 17.16 -1.15
N ASN A 578 12.35 18.45 -0.85
CA ASN A 578 13.21 19.19 0.09
C ASN A 578 12.52 20.18 1.03
N ALA A 579 11.22 20.16 1.23
CA ALA A 579 10.54 21.20 2.01
C ALA A 579 9.82 20.73 3.29
N ILE A 580 9.71 19.45 3.54
CA ILE A 580 9.30 18.95 4.85
C ILE A 580 10.52 18.28 5.48
N ASN A 581 11.25 19.03 6.30
CA ASN A 581 12.06 18.41 7.35
C ASN A 581 11.07 17.63 8.23
N LEU A 582 11.04 16.33 8.05
CA LEU A 582 10.31 15.36 8.90
C LEU A 582 11.04 15.17 10.25
N ASP A 583 11.78 16.19 10.70
CA ASP A 583 12.41 16.24 12.02
C ASP A 583 11.71 17.30 12.88
N SER A 584 10.64 16.89 13.52
CA SER A 584 10.21 17.42 14.82
C SER A 584 9.15 16.51 15.44
#